data_bc25bfb606cd245f4b9857e5070f6838
#
_entry.id   bc25bfb606cd245f4b9857e5070f6838
#
_cell.length_a   1.000
_cell.length_b   1.000
_cell.length_c   1.000
_cell.angle_alpha   90.00
_cell.angle_beta   90.00
_cell.angle_gamma   90.00
#
_symmetry.space_group_name_H-M   'P 1'
#
loop_
_entity.id
_entity.type
_entity.pdbx_description
1 polymer ?
#
loop_
_entity_poly.entity_id
_entity_poly.type
_entity_poly.pdbx_seq_one_letter_code
_entity_poly.pdbx_strand_id
1 'polypeptide(L)'
;MTRMAYEYATYEKKGRIAVVTVNRPERMNALHPPANFELDAIWNDFERDAAVWVGILTGTGDKAFSAGNDLRFTAEHGRDMIRMADSGFGGLTNRTQCWKPIIAAVNGYALGGGFEMALACDIIIAADHARLGLPEPRVGLMAGAGGVHRLPRVIPQKIAMGYILTGRHMTAQEAHRLGVVNEVVPLAQLMTTALGWAEEILACAPLSIRASKQAVMMGLGQPLDVALKLGFTEAERMRRSEDTVEGPRAFAEKRKPNWKAR
;
A
#
# COMPACT_ATOMS: atom_id res chain seq x y z
N MET A 1 5.93 23.59 4.52
CA MET A 1 6.16 22.15 4.29
C MET A 1 7.24 21.69 5.25
N THR A 2 6.87 20.92 6.27
CA THR A 2 7.85 20.37 7.22
C THR A 2 8.35 19.06 6.61
N ARG A 3 9.55 19.10 6.02
CA ARG A 3 10.24 17.89 5.56
C ARG A 3 10.93 17.29 6.77
N MET A 4 10.44 16.18 7.31
CA MET A 4 11.24 15.38 8.24
C MET A 4 12.40 14.76 7.46
N ALA A 5 13.63 14.93 7.97
CA ALA A 5 14.81 14.40 7.32
C ALA A 5 14.91 12.90 7.62
N TYR A 6 14.52 12.08 6.65
CA TYR A 6 14.78 10.64 6.62
C TYR A 6 15.95 10.38 5.66
N GLU A 7 16.75 9.37 5.93
CA GLU A 7 17.92 9.01 5.13
C GLU A 7 17.54 8.09 3.96
N TYR A 8 16.63 7.12 4.22
CA TYR A 8 16.29 6.03 3.28
C TYR A 8 14.90 6.17 2.67
N ALA A 9 14.17 7.23 3.02
CA ALA A 9 12.88 7.53 2.45
C ALA A 9 12.66 9.05 2.36
N THR A 10 11.70 9.47 1.53
CA THR A 10 11.16 10.83 1.60
C THR A 10 9.70 10.78 1.97
N TYR A 11 9.23 11.80 2.70
CA TYR A 11 7.85 11.93 3.12
C TYR A 11 7.37 13.34 2.86
N GLU A 12 6.46 13.49 1.89
CA GLU A 12 5.95 14.77 1.44
C GLU A 12 4.43 14.81 1.63
N LYS A 13 3.93 15.90 2.24
CA LYS A 13 2.50 16.16 2.40
C LYS A 13 2.06 17.22 1.38
N LYS A 14 1.14 16.87 0.50
CA LYS A 14 0.53 17.74 -0.52
C LYS A 14 -0.96 17.85 -0.26
N GLY A 15 -1.36 18.88 0.50
CA GLY A 15 -2.74 18.97 0.97
C GLY A 15 -3.11 17.75 1.83
N ARG A 16 -4.09 16.97 1.39
CA ARG A 16 -4.58 15.77 2.09
C ARG A 16 -3.91 14.47 1.63
N ILE A 17 -2.94 14.55 0.72
CA ILE A 17 -2.19 13.41 0.19
C ILE A 17 -0.80 13.38 0.80
N ALA A 18 -0.37 12.21 1.28
CA ALA A 18 1.01 11.93 1.64
C ALA A 18 1.68 11.11 0.54
N VAL A 19 2.86 11.52 0.11
CA VAL A 19 3.71 10.74 -0.81
C VAL A 19 4.91 10.23 -0.04
N VAL A 20 5.04 8.93 0.05
CA VAL A 20 6.16 8.20 0.67
C VAL A 20 6.99 7.60 -0.45
N THR A 21 8.27 7.94 -0.51
CA THR A 21 9.16 7.41 -1.54
C THR A 21 10.32 6.68 -0.89
N VAL A 22 10.49 5.39 -1.19
CA VAL A 22 11.68 4.64 -0.80
C VAL A 22 12.87 5.21 -1.57
N ASN A 23 13.94 5.59 -0.90
CA ASN A 23 15.06 6.32 -1.49
C ASN A 23 16.41 5.64 -1.26
N ARG A 24 16.60 4.50 -1.91
CA ARG A 24 17.86 3.74 -1.99
C ARG A 24 18.07 3.21 -3.41
N PRO A 25 18.07 4.09 -4.45
CA PRO A 25 18.10 3.66 -5.84
C PRO A 25 19.35 2.86 -6.21
N GLU A 26 20.50 3.09 -5.56
CA GLU A 26 21.76 2.35 -5.73
C GLU A 26 21.65 0.89 -5.25
N ARG A 27 20.65 0.57 -4.46
CA ARG A 27 20.30 -0.78 -3.96
C ARG A 27 18.94 -1.24 -4.51
N MET A 28 18.47 -0.71 -5.64
CA MET A 28 17.15 -1.03 -6.20
C MET A 28 16.01 -0.84 -5.18
N ASN A 29 16.14 0.15 -4.31
CA ASN A 29 15.22 0.44 -3.22
C ASN A 29 14.97 -0.75 -2.28
N ALA A 30 15.96 -1.66 -2.13
CA ALA A 30 15.93 -2.74 -1.16
C ALA A 30 16.01 -2.19 0.27
N LEU A 31 15.30 -2.81 1.21
CA LEU A 31 15.22 -2.35 2.59
C LEU A 31 16.13 -3.17 3.50
N HIS A 32 16.93 -2.46 4.28
CA HIS A 32 17.65 -2.97 5.45
C HIS A 32 16.97 -2.48 6.72
N PRO A 33 17.34 -2.95 7.94
CA PRO A 33 16.64 -2.59 9.17
C PRO A 33 16.42 -1.08 9.38
N PRO A 34 17.43 -0.19 9.22
CA PRO A 34 17.20 1.25 9.37
C PRO A 34 16.09 1.79 8.45
N ALA A 35 16.09 1.39 7.17
CA ALA A 35 15.06 1.81 6.23
C ALA A 35 13.66 1.28 6.62
N ASN A 36 13.56 0.06 7.16
CA ASN A 36 12.30 -0.48 7.66
C ASN A 36 11.76 0.35 8.84
N PHE A 37 12.62 0.76 9.79
CA PHE A 37 12.20 1.59 10.92
C PHE A 37 11.85 3.02 10.52
N GLU A 38 12.54 3.61 9.55
CA GLU A 38 12.15 4.93 9.02
C GLU A 38 10.76 4.89 8.38
N LEU A 39 10.49 3.88 7.53
CA LEU A 39 9.18 3.71 6.92
C LEU A 39 8.08 3.46 7.97
N ASP A 40 8.38 2.70 9.03
CA ASP A 40 7.44 2.53 10.13
C ASP A 40 7.09 3.86 10.82
N ALA A 41 8.10 4.69 11.11
CA ALA A 41 7.89 6.01 11.68
C ALA A 41 7.04 6.91 10.76
N ILE A 42 7.28 6.87 9.45
CA ILE A 42 6.50 7.59 8.45
C ILE A 42 5.04 7.15 8.46
N TRP A 43 4.78 5.82 8.43
CA TRP A 43 3.41 5.30 8.45
C TRP A 43 2.70 5.56 9.77
N ASN A 44 3.42 5.63 10.90
CA ASN A 44 2.87 6.05 12.18
C ASN A 44 2.43 7.51 12.17
N ASP A 45 3.22 8.42 11.57
CA ASP A 45 2.82 9.81 11.38
C ASP A 45 1.62 9.92 10.43
N PHE A 46 1.69 9.25 9.27
CA PHE A 46 0.58 9.22 8.30
C PHE A 46 -0.74 8.80 8.95
N GLU A 47 -0.73 7.75 9.75
CA GLU A 47 -1.93 7.22 10.38
C GLU A 47 -2.53 8.20 11.40
N ARG A 48 -1.68 8.87 12.19
CA ARG A 48 -2.07 9.82 13.24
C ARG A 48 -2.46 11.19 12.73
N ASP A 49 -1.89 11.65 11.61
CA ASP A 49 -2.12 12.99 11.08
C ASP A 49 -3.53 13.14 10.50
N ALA A 50 -4.43 13.81 11.23
CA ALA A 50 -5.81 14.05 10.79
C ALA A 50 -5.92 14.89 9.50
N ALA A 51 -4.88 15.66 9.16
CA ALA A 51 -4.87 16.50 7.96
C ALA A 51 -4.63 15.68 6.68
N VAL A 52 -4.03 14.48 6.78
CA VAL A 52 -3.71 13.60 5.65
C VAL A 52 -4.72 12.46 5.57
N TRP A 53 -5.27 12.22 4.39
CA TRP A 53 -6.36 11.25 4.18
C TRP A 53 -5.99 10.09 3.28
N VAL A 54 -5.05 10.27 2.34
CA VAL A 54 -4.61 9.26 1.36
C VAL A 54 -3.09 9.19 1.35
N GLY A 55 -2.54 7.97 1.29
CA GLY A 55 -1.10 7.72 1.10
C GLY A 55 -0.79 7.23 -0.32
N ILE A 56 0.35 7.62 -0.85
CA ILE A 56 0.94 7.04 -2.07
C ILE A 56 2.33 6.55 -1.70
N LEU A 57 2.64 5.30 -2.02
CA LEU A 57 3.96 4.69 -1.86
C LEU A 57 4.60 4.47 -3.22
N THR A 58 5.85 4.88 -3.40
CA THR A 58 6.63 4.66 -4.62
C THR A 58 8.12 4.48 -4.32
N GLY A 59 8.93 4.20 -5.31
CA GLY A 59 10.39 4.14 -5.20
C GLY A 59 11.07 5.26 -5.99
N THR A 60 12.26 5.68 -5.56
CA THR A 60 13.08 6.64 -6.31
C THR A 60 13.62 6.01 -7.60
N GLY A 61 13.60 6.77 -8.69
CA GLY A 61 14.12 6.38 -9.99
C GLY A 61 13.14 5.61 -10.85
N ASP A 62 13.66 4.97 -11.88
CA ASP A 62 12.88 4.28 -12.93
C ASP A 62 13.05 2.75 -12.92
N LYS A 63 13.97 2.24 -12.09
CA LYS A 63 14.34 0.82 -12.11
C LYS A 63 13.51 -0.03 -11.15
N ALA A 64 13.25 0.46 -9.95
CA ALA A 64 12.58 -0.34 -8.94
C ALA A 64 11.69 0.48 -8.02
N PHE A 65 10.53 -0.07 -7.73
CA PHE A 65 9.72 0.29 -6.58
C PHE A 65 10.44 -0.15 -5.29
N SER A 66 10.74 -1.44 -5.19
CA SER A 66 11.62 -2.03 -4.19
C SER A 66 11.97 -3.48 -4.58
N ALA A 67 13.24 -3.84 -4.50
CA ALA A 67 13.71 -5.23 -4.67
C ALA A 67 13.51 -6.09 -3.40
N GLY A 68 12.85 -5.57 -2.36
CA GLY A 68 12.56 -6.29 -1.12
C GLY A 68 13.68 -6.19 -0.10
N ASN A 69 13.99 -7.28 0.60
CA ASN A 69 15.03 -7.29 1.63
C ASN A 69 16.42 -7.10 1.01
N ASP A 70 17.27 -6.30 1.66
CA ASP A 70 18.67 -6.13 1.26
C ASP A 70 19.47 -7.38 1.63
N LEU A 71 19.56 -8.33 0.67
CA LEU A 71 20.24 -9.60 0.86
C LEU A 71 21.75 -9.43 1.05
N ARG A 72 22.35 -8.35 0.53
CA ARG A 72 23.78 -8.06 0.77
C ARG A 72 24.00 -7.68 2.23
N PHE A 73 23.16 -6.80 2.76
CA PHE A 73 23.20 -6.47 4.18
C PHE A 73 23.02 -7.73 5.06
N THR A 74 22.09 -8.61 4.68
CA THR A 74 21.86 -9.88 5.39
C THR A 74 23.08 -10.80 5.33
N ALA A 75 23.73 -10.91 4.17
CA ALA A 75 24.94 -11.73 4.01
C ALA A 75 26.12 -11.20 4.80
N GLU A 76 26.28 -9.88 4.91
CA GLU A 76 27.37 -9.21 5.63
C GLU A 76 27.19 -9.24 7.16
N HIS A 77 25.95 -9.15 7.66
CA HIS A 77 25.65 -8.94 9.07
C HIS A 77 24.95 -10.14 9.76
N GLY A 78 24.58 -11.17 8.99
CA GLY A 78 23.88 -12.35 9.48
C GLY A 78 22.36 -12.17 9.64
N ARG A 79 21.66 -13.30 9.80
CA ARG A 79 20.18 -13.35 9.88
C ARG A 79 19.62 -12.67 11.13
N ASP A 80 20.33 -12.71 12.23
CA ASP A 80 19.89 -12.16 13.52
C ASP A 80 19.78 -10.62 13.49
N MET A 81 20.39 -10.00 12.49
CA MET A 81 20.32 -8.56 12.25
C MET A 81 19.12 -8.16 11.37
N ILE A 82 18.32 -9.11 10.87
CA ILE A 82 17.08 -8.80 10.16
C ILE A 82 16.04 -8.36 11.21
N ARG A 83 15.95 -7.04 11.42
CA ARG A 83 15.00 -6.43 12.35
C ARG A 83 14.01 -5.55 11.58
N MET A 84 12.75 -5.63 11.97
CA MET A 84 11.69 -4.76 11.49
C MET A 84 10.75 -4.43 12.66
N ALA A 85 9.94 -3.39 12.52
CA ALA A 85 8.91 -3.05 13.48
C ALA A 85 7.77 -4.10 13.47
N ASP A 86 6.94 -4.11 14.50
CA ASP A 86 5.76 -4.99 14.61
C ASP A 86 4.77 -4.79 13.44
N SER A 87 4.77 -3.57 12.86
CA SER A 87 4.03 -3.24 11.63
C SER A 87 4.53 -3.95 10.36
N GLY A 88 5.61 -4.74 10.48
CA GLY A 88 6.14 -5.61 9.45
C GLY A 88 7.09 -4.91 8.46
N PHE A 89 7.34 -5.57 7.34
CA PHE A 89 8.26 -5.10 6.32
C PHE A 89 7.83 -3.75 5.75
N GLY A 90 8.79 -2.81 5.66
CA GLY A 90 8.53 -1.42 5.25
C GLY A 90 7.54 -0.69 6.16
N GLY A 91 7.35 -1.14 7.42
CA GLY A 91 6.40 -0.57 8.36
C GLY A 91 4.94 -0.73 7.93
N LEU A 92 4.65 -1.60 6.95
CA LEU A 92 3.35 -1.65 6.27
C LEU A 92 2.71 -3.04 6.25
N THR A 93 3.50 -4.11 6.06
CA THR A 93 2.93 -5.42 5.73
C THR A 93 2.12 -6.07 6.85
N ASN A 94 2.32 -5.70 8.11
CA ASN A 94 1.52 -6.11 9.25
C ASN A 94 0.61 -5.01 9.80
N ARG A 95 0.54 -3.86 9.12
CA ARG A 95 -0.31 -2.73 9.52
C ARG A 95 -1.76 -2.95 9.09
N THR A 96 -2.41 -3.93 9.68
CA THR A 96 -3.76 -4.39 9.29
C THR A 96 -4.90 -3.49 9.79
N GLN A 97 -4.60 -2.49 10.61
CA GLN A 97 -5.59 -1.57 11.19
C GLN A 97 -5.46 -0.13 10.68
N CYS A 98 -4.67 0.12 9.65
CA CYS A 98 -4.65 1.41 8.98
C CYS A 98 -5.82 1.53 8.01
N TRP A 99 -6.84 2.29 8.40
CA TRP A 99 -8.05 2.46 7.58
C TRP A 99 -7.97 3.58 6.55
N LYS A 100 -6.91 4.40 6.58
CA LYS A 100 -6.64 5.33 5.47
C LYS A 100 -6.24 4.56 4.22
N PRO A 101 -6.75 4.93 3.04
CA PRO A 101 -6.35 4.30 1.78
C PRO A 101 -4.89 4.60 1.44
N ILE A 102 -4.21 3.58 0.89
CA ILE A 102 -2.83 3.67 0.42
C ILE A 102 -2.76 3.13 -1.01
N ILE A 103 -2.15 3.90 -1.90
CA ILE A 103 -1.93 3.56 -3.31
C ILE A 103 -0.45 3.19 -3.49
N ALA A 104 -0.14 2.06 -4.09
CA ALA A 104 1.20 1.74 -4.57
C ALA A 104 1.36 2.23 -6.01
N ALA A 105 2.31 3.13 -6.24
CA ALA A 105 2.74 3.57 -7.58
C ALA A 105 4.05 2.84 -7.93
N VAL A 106 3.91 1.71 -8.62
CA VAL A 106 5.00 0.75 -8.90
C VAL A 106 5.78 1.20 -10.13
N ASN A 107 6.91 1.87 -9.90
CA ASN A 107 7.75 2.50 -10.93
C ASN A 107 8.78 1.56 -11.60
N GLY A 108 8.76 0.26 -11.29
CA GLY A 108 9.71 -0.72 -11.84
C GLY A 108 9.61 -2.07 -11.14
N TYR A 109 10.74 -2.66 -10.77
CA TYR A 109 10.74 -3.94 -10.05
C TYR A 109 10.09 -3.81 -8.67
N ALA A 110 9.07 -4.61 -8.39
CA ALA A 110 8.47 -4.86 -7.08
C ALA A 110 8.66 -6.35 -6.74
N LEU A 111 9.73 -6.68 -6.03
CA LEU A 111 10.14 -8.07 -5.80
C LEU A 111 10.23 -8.39 -4.31
N GLY A 112 9.83 -9.61 -3.96
CA GLY A 112 9.88 -10.06 -2.58
C GLY A 112 9.11 -9.13 -1.65
N GLY A 113 9.75 -8.68 -0.57
CA GLY A 113 9.19 -7.70 0.35
C GLY A 113 8.69 -6.42 -0.33
N GLY A 114 9.24 -6.03 -1.48
CA GLY A 114 8.74 -4.91 -2.29
C GLY A 114 7.36 -5.20 -2.88
N PHE A 115 7.15 -6.39 -3.41
CA PHE A 115 5.82 -6.78 -3.87
C PHE A 115 4.86 -7.01 -2.70
N GLU A 116 5.34 -7.49 -1.56
CA GLU A 116 4.54 -7.65 -0.35
C GLU A 116 4.05 -6.30 0.20
N MET A 117 4.88 -5.23 0.12
CA MET A 117 4.43 -3.87 0.42
C MET A 117 3.36 -3.38 -0.57
N ALA A 118 3.54 -3.62 -1.87
CA ALA A 118 2.53 -3.27 -2.88
C ALA A 118 1.21 -4.01 -2.63
N LEU A 119 1.25 -5.32 -2.33
CA LEU A 119 0.08 -6.13 -1.96
C LEU A 119 -0.58 -5.69 -0.63
N ALA A 120 0.14 -4.98 0.24
CA ALA A 120 -0.43 -4.41 1.47
C ALA A 120 -1.12 -3.07 1.24
N CYS A 121 -0.90 -2.42 0.09
CA CYS A 121 -1.65 -1.25 -0.35
C CYS A 121 -3.03 -1.64 -0.88
N ASP A 122 -3.96 -0.68 -0.92
CA ASP A 122 -5.36 -0.92 -1.34
C ASP A 122 -5.52 -0.90 -2.86
N ILE A 123 -4.70 -0.10 -3.55
CA ILE A 123 -4.72 0.12 -5.00
C ILE A 123 -3.28 0.02 -5.50
N ILE A 124 -3.08 -0.63 -6.64
CA ILE A 124 -1.77 -0.74 -7.28
C ILE A 124 -1.86 -0.17 -8.71
N ILE A 125 -1.06 0.85 -8.99
CA ILE A 125 -0.84 1.38 -10.33
C ILE A 125 0.60 1.06 -10.71
N ALA A 126 0.81 0.52 -11.89
CA ALA A 126 2.13 0.08 -12.31
C ALA A 126 2.59 0.75 -13.61
N ALA A 127 3.88 1.08 -13.67
CA ALA A 127 4.51 1.41 -14.93
C ALA A 127 4.49 0.19 -15.88
N ASP A 128 4.35 0.43 -17.17
CA ASP A 128 4.21 -0.60 -18.22
C ASP A 128 5.37 -1.61 -18.27
N HIS A 129 6.57 -1.18 -17.91
CA HIS A 129 7.76 -2.02 -17.84
C HIS A 129 7.94 -2.72 -16.48
N ALA A 130 7.09 -2.45 -15.48
CA ALA A 130 7.22 -3.00 -14.14
C ALA A 130 7.16 -4.54 -14.14
N ARG A 131 7.82 -5.12 -13.14
CA ARG A 131 7.85 -6.56 -12.88
C ARG A 131 7.54 -6.81 -11.41
N LEU A 132 6.56 -7.67 -11.15
CA LEU A 132 6.10 -8.00 -9.81
C LEU A 132 6.35 -9.49 -9.54
N GLY A 133 6.79 -9.85 -8.36
CA GLY A 133 7.03 -11.26 -8.06
C GLY A 133 7.50 -11.54 -6.64
N LEU A 134 7.42 -12.83 -6.27
CA LEU A 134 7.85 -13.37 -4.98
C LEU A 134 8.99 -14.36 -5.22
N PRO A 135 10.23 -13.89 -5.50
CA PRO A 135 11.35 -14.77 -5.88
C PRO A 135 12.05 -15.45 -4.70
N GLU A 136 11.52 -15.33 -3.48
CA GLU A 136 12.11 -15.85 -2.25
C GLU A 136 12.53 -17.33 -2.32
N PRO A 137 11.78 -18.25 -2.96
CA PRO A 137 12.19 -19.65 -3.05
C PRO A 137 13.53 -19.85 -3.79
N ARG A 138 13.89 -18.94 -4.70
CA ARG A 138 15.16 -19.00 -5.45
C ARG A 138 16.39 -18.69 -4.60
N VAL A 139 16.17 -18.13 -3.41
CA VAL A 139 17.23 -17.79 -2.44
C VAL A 139 17.02 -18.49 -1.09
N GLY A 140 16.20 -19.55 -1.06
CA GLY A 140 15.98 -20.35 0.14
C GLY A 140 15.13 -19.69 1.21
N LEU A 141 14.30 -18.71 0.83
CA LEU A 141 13.42 -17.98 1.72
C LEU A 141 11.93 -18.19 1.35
N MET A 142 11.05 -17.68 2.17
CA MET A 142 9.61 -17.61 1.93
C MET A 142 9.17 -16.14 1.93
N ALA A 143 8.20 -15.78 1.11
CA ALA A 143 7.56 -14.47 1.11
C ALA A 143 6.71 -14.28 2.37
N GLY A 144 7.40 -14.17 3.51
CA GLY A 144 6.83 -14.20 4.86
C GLY A 144 6.26 -12.89 5.36
N ALA A 145 6.48 -11.79 4.63
CA ALA A 145 5.86 -10.51 4.94
C ALA A 145 4.43 -10.38 4.40
N GLY A 146 3.79 -11.51 4.14
CA GLY A 146 2.37 -11.61 3.77
C GLY A 146 2.10 -11.92 2.31
N GLY A 147 3.11 -12.05 1.46
CA GLY A 147 2.97 -12.37 0.03
C GLY A 147 2.26 -13.70 -0.19
N VAL A 148 2.69 -14.76 0.51
CA VAL A 148 2.06 -16.08 0.45
C VAL A 148 0.60 -16.10 0.92
N HIS A 149 0.19 -15.09 1.68
CA HIS A 149 -1.19 -14.96 2.17
C HIS A 149 -2.03 -14.02 1.32
N ARG A 150 -1.47 -12.87 0.87
CA ARG A 150 -2.23 -11.87 0.10
C ARG A 150 -2.44 -12.28 -1.35
N LEU A 151 -1.39 -12.78 -2.02
CA LEU A 151 -1.50 -13.10 -3.44
C LEU A 151 -2.64 -14.09 -3.75
N PRO A 152 -2.79 -15.24 -3.03
CA PRO A 152 -3.88 -16.18 -3.29
C PRO A 152 -5.27 -15.71 -2.82
N ARG A 153 -5.36 -14.53 -2.16
CA ARG A 153 -6.63 -13.86 -1.86
C ARG A 153 -7.06 -12.88 -2.94
N VAL A 154 -6.12 -12.49 -3.80
CA VAL A 154 -6.36 -11.53 -4.90
C VAL A 154 -6.58 -12.24 -6.23
N ILE A 155 -5.82 -13.33 -6.49
CA ILE A 155 -5.90 -14.09 -7.75
C ILE A 155 -6.22 -15.57 -7.50
N PRO A 156 -6.71 -16.31 -8.51
CA PRO A 156 -6.99 -17.73 -8.36
C PRO A 156 -5.82 -18.52 -7.77
N GLN A 157 -6.09 -19.33 -6.76
CA GLN A 157 -5.08 -20.04 -5.97
C GLN A 157 -4.05 -20.81 -6.82
N LYS A 158 -4.48 -21.50 -7.89
CA LYS A 158 -3.55 -22.25 -8.75
C LYS A 158 -2.59 -21.35 -9.50
N ILE A 159 -3.03 -20.16 -9.90
CA ILE A 159 -2.17 -19.17 -10.53
C ILE A 159 -1.19 -18.60 -9.50
N ALA A 160 -1.67 -18.22 -8.31
CA ALA A 160 -0.82 -17.74 -7.21
C ALA A 160 0.26 -18.77 -6.84
N MET A 161 -0.10 -20.06 -6.72
CA MET A 161 0.84 -21.15 -6.44
C MET A 161 1.91 -21.29 -7.53
N GLY A 162 1.54 -21.10 -8.81
CA GLY A 162 2.50 -21.11 -9.92
C GLY A 162 3.60 -20.05 -9.74
N TYR A 163 3.23 -18.82 -9.34
CA TYR A 163 4.20 -17.74 -9.08
C TYR A 163 4.98 -17.96 -7.78
N ILE A 164 4.30 -18.31 -6.69
CA ILE A 164 4.91 -18.49 -5.37
C ILE A 164 5.95 -19.62 -5.40
N LEU A 165 5.62 -20.78 -5.96
CA LEU A 165 6.50 -21.95 -5.94
C LEU A 165 7.66 -21.86 -6.92
N THR A 166 7.53 -21.11 -8.02
CA THR A 166 8.58 -20.97 -9.04
C THR A 166 9.40 -19.69 -8.87
N GLY A 167 8.91 -18.72 -8.10
CA GLY A 167 9.52 -17.38 -8.01
C GLY A 167 9.53 -16.64 -9.35
N ARG A 168 8.61 -16.94 -10.27
CA ARG A 168 8.46 -16.20 -11.54
C ARG A 168 7.97 -14.79 -11.28
N HIS A 169 8.35 -13.88 -12.19
CA HIS A 169 7.84 -12.52 -12.17
C HIS A 169 6.65 -12.40 -13.13
N MET A 170 5.65 -11.61 -12.75
CA MET A 170 4.59 -11.14 -13.63
C MET A 170 5.03 -9.85 -14.32
N THR A 171 4.61 -9.64 -15.57
CA THR A 171 4.61 -8.30 -16.18
C THR A 171 3.50 -7.45 -15.56
N ALA A 172 3.58 -6.12 -15.70
CA ALA A 172 2.51 -5.23 -15.26
C ALA A 172 1.16 -5.58 -15.92
N GLN A 173 1.18 -5.87 -17.24
CA GLN A 173 -0.01 -6.25 -18.01
C GLN A 173 -0.61 -7.59 -17.56
N GLU A 174 0.26 -8.55 -17.21
CA GLU A 174 -0.19 -9.83 -16.68
C GLU A 174 -0.81 -9.68 -15.29
N ALA A 175 -0.18 -8.90 -14.42
CA ALA A 175 -0.68 -8.58 -13.09
C ALA A 175 -2.03 -7.82 -13.16
N HIS A 176 -2.20 -6.91 -14.13
CA HIS A 176 -3.47 -6.23 -14.39
C HIS A 176 -4.54 -7.20 -14.87
N ARG A 177 -4.25 -8.06 -15.86
CA ARG A 177 -5.21 -9.09 -16.33
C ARG A 177 -5.64 -10.05 -15.23
N LEU A 178 -4.78 -10.32 -14.26
CA LEU A 178 -5.07 -11.17 -13.11
C LEU A 178 -5.79 -10.46 -11.96
N GLY A 179 -5.93 -9.13 -12.01
CA GLY A 179 -6.59 -8.33 -10.98
C GLY A 179 -5.70 -7.93 -9.81
N VAL A 180 -4.37 -8.07 -9.93
CA VAL A 180 -3.41 -7.59 -8.92
C VAL A 180 -3.17 -6.08 -9.07
N VAL A 181 -3.07 -5.60 -10.31
CA VAL A 181 -2.82 -4.19 -10.66
C VAL A 181 -4.11 -3.57 -11.17
N ASN A 182 -4.47 -2.40 -10.66
CA ASN A 182 -5.67 -1.67 -11.04
C ASN A 182 -5.51 -0.99 -12.42
N GLU A 183 -4.32 -0.42 -12.68
CA GLU A 183 -4.07 0.31 -13.93
C GLU A 183 -2.59 0.21 -14.32
N VAL A 184 -2.33 0.11 -15.63
CA VAL A 184 -0.98 0.08 -16.20
C VAL A 184 -0.82 1.28 -17.11
N VAL A 185 0.23 2.08 -16.87
CA VAL A 185 0.48 3.33 -17.61
C VAL A 185 1.97 3.45 -17.97
N PRO A 186 2.33 4.25 -18.97
CA PRO A 186 3.72 4.64 -19.19
C PRO A 186 4.33 5.26 -17.94
N LEU A 187 5.61 4.97 -17.64
CA LEU A 187 6.29 5.49 -16.43
C LEU A 187 6.11 6.99 -16.22
N ALA A 188 6.17 7.77 -17.29
CA ALA A 188 6.03 9.23 -17.24
C ALA A 188 4.64 9.67 -16.72
N GLN A 189 3.63 8.81 -16.79
CA GLN A 189 2.27 9.08 -16.31
C GLN A 189 1.98 8.50 -14.93
N LEU A 190 2.86 7.64 -14.39
CA LEU A 190 2.60 6.87 -13.19
C LEU A 190 2.16 7.73 -12.01
N MET A 191 2.93 8.74 -11.66
CA MET A 191 2.61 9.59 -10.50
C MET A 191 1.40 10.49 -10.76
N THR A 192 1.20 10.96 -11.99
CA THR A 192 0.00 11.73 -12.36
C THR A 192 -1.25 10.87 -12.21
N THR A 193 -1.21 9.62 -12.66
CA THR A 193 -2.32 8.67 -12.51
C THR A 193 -2.56 8.34 -11.03
N ALA A 194 -1.51 8.07 -10.24
CA ALA A 194 -1.66 7.79 -8.81
C ALA A 194 -2.26 8.99 -8.05
N LEU A 195 -1.86 10.22 -8.38
CA LEU A 195 -2.47 11.43 -7.84
C LEU A 195 -3.92 11.58 -8.28
N GLY A 196 -4.27 11.26 -9.53
CA GLY A 196 -5.66 11.26 -10.01
C GLY A 196 -6.55 10.32 -9.19
N TRP A 197 -6.13 9.08 -8.97
CA TRP A 197 -6.82 8.14 -8.08
C TRP A 197 -6.96 8.67 -6.65
N ALA A 198 -5.92 9.31 -6.12
CA ALA A 198 -5.98 9.93 -4.79
C ALA A 198 -7.01 11.07 -4.74
N GLU A 199 -7.09 11.91 -5.77
CA GLU A 199 -8.09 13.00 -5.86
C GLU A 199 -9.52 12.45 -6.00
N GLU A 200 -9.74 11.35 -6.72
CA GLU A 200 -11.05 10.67 -6.78
C GLU A 200 -11.45 10.15 -5.38
N ILE A 201 -10.51 9.58 -4.63
CA ILE A 201 -10.72 9.17 -3.24
C ILE A 201 -11.05 10.39 -2.36
N LEU A 202 -10.33 11.51 -2.51
CA LEU A 202 -10.59 12.73 -1.75
C LEU A 202 -11.93 13.41 -2.06
N ALA A 203 -12.51 13.15 -3.23
CA ALA A 203 -13.86 13.59 -3.56
C ALA A 203 -14.95 12.87 -2.76
N CYS A 204 -14.64 11.72 -2.15
CA CYS A 204 -15.53 10.94 -1.32
C CYS A 204 -15.37 11.27 0.18
N ALA A 205 -16.41 11.01 0.98
CA ALA A 205 -16.38 11.24 2.42
C ALA A 205 -15.32 10.35 3.11
N PRO A 206 -14.31 10.93 3.79
CA PRO A 206 -13.14 10.16 4.27
C PRO A 206 -13.48 9.11 5.32
N LEU A 207 -14.47 9.37 6.19
CA LEU A 207 -14.88 8.37 7.18
C LEU A 207 -15.71 7.24 6.54
N SER A 208 -16.44 7.50 5.45
CA SER A 208 -17.13 6.46 4.67
C SER A 208 -16.13 5.52 3.99
N ILE A 209 -15.02 6.07 3.45
CA ILE A 209 -13.95 5.27 2.86
C ILE A 209 -13.30 4.37 3.92
N ARG A 210 -12.96 4.93 5.09
CA ARG A 210 -12.34 4.16 6.19
C ARG A 210 -13.27 3.07 6.68
N ALA A 211 -14.55 3.36 6.85
CA ALA A 211 -15.56 2.37 7.25
C ALA A 211 -15.70 1.25 6.22
N SER A 212 -15.73 1.60 4.93
CA SER A 212 -15.80 0.62 3.84
C SER A 212 -14.55 -0.26 3.79
N LYS A 213 -13.34 0.33 3.90
CA LYS A 213 -12.08 -0.43 3.95
C LYS A 213 -12.08 -1.38 5.15
N GLN A 214 -12.45 -0.91 6.35
CA GLN A 214 -12.53 -1.74 7.54
C GLN A 214 -13.49 -2.91 7.34
N ALA A 215 -14.69 -2.65 6.81
CA ALA A 215 -15.70 -3.67 6.59
C ALA A 215 -15.23 -4.75 5.60
N VAL A 216 -14.60 -4.34 4.49
CA VAL A 216 -14.03 -5.28 3.50
C VAL A 216 -12.92 -6.11 4.12
N MET A 217 -11.91 -5.48 4.75
CA MET A 217 -10.74 -6.17 5.27
C MET A 217 -11.07 -7.14 6.41
N MET A 218 -11.99 -6.77 7.30
CA MET A 218 -12.40 -7.62 8.43
C MET A 218 -13.45 -8.67 8.04
N GLY A 219 -14.30 -8.35 7.04
CA GLY A 219 -15.38 -9.23 6.60
C GLY A 219 -14.95 -10.29 5.59
N LEU A 220 -13.93 -10.02 4.75
CA LEU A 220 -13.56 -10.90 3.62
C LEU A 220 -13.18 -12.33 4.03
N GLY A 221 -12.66 -12.52 5.24
CA GLY A 221 -12.32 -13.84 5.78
C GLY A 221 -13.46 -14.55 6.51
N GLN A 222 -14.65 -13.93 6.60
CA GLN A 222 -15.80 -14.45 7.33
C GLN A 222 -16.86 -15.02 6.37
N PRO A 223 -17.68 -16.00 6.78
CA PRO A 223 -18.92 -16.31 6.09
C PRO A 223 -19.78 -15.03 5.94
N LEU A 224 -20.47 -14.88 4.82
CA LEU A 224 -21.21 -13.65 4.48
C LEU A 224 -22.25 -13.27 5.55
N ASP A 225 -22.98 -14.26 6.06
CA ASP A 225 -23.99 -14.06 7.11
C ASP A 225 -23.40 -13.58 8.45
N VAL A 226 -22.14 -13.92 8.74
CA VAL A 226 -21.37 -13.41 9.87
C VAL A 226 -20.87 -12.01 9.57
N ALA A 227 -20.26 -11.79 8.40
CA ALA A 227 -19.72 -10.49 7.99
C ALA A 227 -20.78 -9.37 8.03
N LEU A 228 -22.01 -9.67 7.57
CA LEU A 228 -23.14 -8.72 7.56
C LEU A 228 -23.62 -8.29 8.97
N LYS A 229 -23.24 -9.04 10.01
CA LYS A 229 -23.61 -8.75 11.41
C LYS A 229 -22.47 -8.12 12.22
N LEU A 230 -21.26 -8.01 11.64
CA LEU A 230 -20.11 -7.40 12.33
C LEU A 230 -20.35 -5.90 12.58
N GLY A 231 -19.98 -5.47 13.77
CA GLY A 231 -19.85 -4.06 14.10
C GLY A 231 -18.46 -3.54 13.70
N PHE A 232 -18.40 -2.35 13.12
CA PHE A 232 -17.15 -1.72 12.70
C PHE A 232 -17.01 -0.33 13.34
N THR A 233 -15.89 -0.10 14.01
CA THR A 233 -15.63 1.16 14.75
C THR A 233 -15.61 2.38 13.83
N GLU A 234 -15.04 2.24 12.62
CA GLU A 234 -15.06 3.33 11.64
C GLU A 234 -16.45 3.59 11.07
N ALA A 235 -17.32 2.58 10.97
CA ALA A 235 -18.72 2.78 10.57
C ALA A 235 -19.52 3.54 11.65
N GLU A 236 -19.26 3.28 12.93
CA GLU A 236 -19.87 4.05 14.01
C GLU A 236 -19.39 5.50 14.04
N ARG A 237 -18.07 5.69 13.84
CA ARG A 237 -17.47 7.02 13.73
C ARG A 237 -18.07 7.80 12.56
N MET A 238 -18.20 7.14 11.40
CA MET A 238 -18.84 7.72 10.21
C MET A 238 -20.27 8.17 10.52
N ARG A 239 -21.11 7.29 11.11
CA ARG A 239 -22.52 7.61 11.41
C ARG A 239 -22.71 8.83 12.31
N ARG A 240 -21.73 9.12 13.18
CA ARG A 240 -21.76 10.27 14.11
C ARG A 240 -21.12 11.52 13.54
N SER A 241 -20.57 11.48 12.32
CA SER A 241 -19.81 12.57 11.72
C SER A 241 -20.71 13.65 11.10
N GLU A 242 -20.18 14.86 10.99
CA GLU A 242 -20.79 15.95 10.23
C GLU A 242 -20.97 15.58 8.75
N ASP A 243 -20.10 14.74 8.22
CA ASP A 243 -20.07 14.34 6.81
C ASP A 243 -21.31 13.52 6.40
N THR A 244 -21.96 12.79 7.33
CA THR A 244 -23.21 12.07 7.06
C THR A 244 -24.40 12.99 6.81
N VAL A 245 -24.34 14.24 7.28
CA VAL A 245 -25.33 15.28 7.03
C VAL A 245 -24.95 16.11 5.81
N GLU A 246 -23.67 16.43 5.67
CA GLU A 246 -23.13 17.23 4.56
C GLU A 246 -23.35 16.56 3.21
N GLY A 247 -23.11 15.25 3.11
CA GLY A 247 -23.27 14.51 1.86
C GLY A 247 -24.67 14.65 1.24
N PRO A 248 -25.74 14.22 1.92
CA PRO A 248 -27.11 14.39 1.44
C PRO A 248 -27.50 15.85 1.16
N ARG A 249 -27.05 16.80 2.00
CA ARG A 249 -27.30 18.22 1.80
C ARG A 249 -26.65 18.73 0.52
N ALA A 250 -25.35 18.49 0.31
CA ALA A 250 -24.64 18.90 -0.89
C ALA A 250 -25.24 18.30 -2.17
N PHE A 251 -25.67 17.03 -2.10
CA PHE A 251 -26.38 16.37 -3.20
C PHE A 251 -27.71 17.06 -3.53
N ALA A 252 -28.54 17.36 -2.53
CA ALA A 252 -29.83 18.06 -2.72
C ALA A 252 -29.63 19.48 -3.28
N GLU A 253 -28.58 20.17 -2.84
CA GLU A 253 -28.22 21.52 -3.26
C GLU A 253 -27.42 21.55 -4.59
N LYS A 254 -27.12 20.39 -5.18
CA LYS A 254 -26.34 20.23 -6.42
C LYS A 254 -24.96 20.94 -6.38
N ARG A 255 -24.30 20.90 -5.24
CA ARG A 255 -22.95 21.44 -5.02
C ARG A 255 -21.96 20.36 -4.61
N LYS A 256 -20.68 20.66 -4.70
CA LYS A 256 -19.63 19.79 -4.14
C LYS A 256 -19.74 19.76 -2.60
N PRO A 257 -19.59 18.58 -1.98
CA PRO A 257 -19.56 18.47 -0.52
C PRO A 257 -18.25 19.05 0.05
N ASN A 258 -18.31 19.50 1.30
CA ASN A 258 -17.16 19.99 2.04
C ASN A 258 -16.86 19.06 3.22
N TRP A 259 -16.12 18.00 2.95
CA TRP A 259 -15.81 16.96 3.93
C TRP A 259 -14.93 17.45 5.06
N LYS A 260 -15.24 17.04 6.29
CA LYS A 260 -14.56 17.45 7.53
C LYS A 260 -13.83 16.32 8.23
N ALA A 261 -14.17 15.06 7.96
CA ALA A 261 -13.64 13.87 8.65
C ALA A 261 -13.88 13.86 10.17
N ARG A 262 -14.93 14.48 10.65
CA ARG A 262 -15.27 14.58 12.07
C ARG A 262 -16.79 14.55 12.31
#